data_220299d173b4113fb14661c37edb7ced
#
_entry.id   220299d173b4113fb14661c37edb7ced
#
_cell.length_a   1.000
_cell.length_b   1.000
_cell.length_c   1.000
_cell.angle_alpha   90.00
_cell.angle_beta   90.00
_cell.angle_gamma   90.00
#
_symmetry.space_group_name_H-M   'P 1'
#
loop_
_entity.id
_entity.type
_entity.pdbx_description
1 polymer ?
#
loop_
_entity_poly.entity_id
_entity_poly.type
_entity_poly.pdbx_seq_one_letter_code
_entity_poly.pdbx_strand_id
1 'polypeptide(L)'
;MKKFLLTLLIGFGISSCNHSVIELQPISEANYSVNSIASLELNEALLNSPLRLTAATTSGKEEVPYQRNENIIYWKTSSDVSSYNLEKEKPMDYTAVQLVESDEQLEVYQNGTKIIGYQTALKGVPEGVSEAYQRNGYLHPVNTPKGKRLTRIQPEDHYHHYGIWNPWTHTLFEGDTLDFWNLNKKQGTVRFAKLLKKNTGPVFSEIEVLHEHVVLKDGANKVALNEIQNIKTTPLSDNQYLMDITISYECATKEPFKIIQYRYGGFGWRTTEEWDNQNSRVLSSEGNTRKTADGSTARWCIVDGKLDEGHGGILMLSHPENYNHPEPLRVWPEDQYGRGDLFVNFATTKTTDWTFEPGEKYTLKYQLIVYDGTMETTTAEQAWKQFAEPLHYQLKP
;
A
#
# COMPACT_ATOMS: atom_id res chain seq x y z
N MET A 1 -0.53 -87.78 -22.38
CA MET A 1 0.29 -86.57 -22.31
C MET A 1 -0.65 -85.39 -22.19
N LYS A 2 -0.87 -84.87 -20.94
CA LYS A 2 -1.67 -83.67 -20.66
C LYS A 2 -0.70 -82.46 -20.46
N LYS A 3 -0.81 -81.43 -21.31
CA LYS A 3 -0.07 -80.20 -21.21
C LYS A 3 -0.78 -79.28 -20.22
N PHE A 4 -0.14 -78.94 -19.14
CA PHE A 4 -0.56 -77.87 -18.22
C PHE A 4 -0.14 -76.52 -18.80
N LEU A 5 -1.09 -75.60 -18.98
CA LEU A 5 -0.86 -74.22 -19.38
C LEU A 5 -0.84 -73.43 -18.09
N LEU A 6 0.32 -72.81 -17.73
CA LEU A 6 0.49 -71.97 -16.58
C LEU A 6 0.19 -70.51 -17.02
N THR A 7 -0.95 -69.96 -16.59
CA THR A 7 -1.30 -68.54 -16.86
C THR A 7 -0.70 -67.69 -15.79
N LEU A 8 0.26 -66.88 -16.17
CA LEU A 8 0.91 -65.90 -15.30
C LEU A 8 0.03 -64.62 -15.21
N LEU A 9 -0.67 -64.41 -14.10
CA LEU A 9 -1.37 -63.14 -13.80
C LEU A 9 -0.36 -62.12 -13.35
N ILE A 10 -0.04 -61.15 -14.21
CA ILE A 10 0.72 -59.92 -13.82
C ILE A 10 -0.30 -58.96 -13.22
N GLY A 11 -0.28 -58.86 -11.89
CA GLY A 11 -1.02 -57.84 -11.17
C GLY A 11 -0.35 -56.46 -11.37
N PHE A 12 -0.98 -55.61 -12.17
CA PHE A 12 -0.65 -54.18 -12.18
C PHE A 12 -1.12 -53.57 -10.84
N GLY A 13 -0.19 -53.39 -9.93
CA GLY A 13 -0.41 -52.55 -8.73
C GLY A 13 -0.57 -51.10 -9.17
N ILE A 14 -1.80 -50.62 -9.17
CA ILE A 14 -2.06 -49.17 -9.26
C ILE A 14 -1.59 -48.58 -7.95
N SER A 15 -0.40 -48.00 -7.94
CA SER A 15 0.09 -47.16 -6.84
C SER A 15 -0.77 -45.93 -6.81
N SER A 16 -1.81 -45.93 -6.00
CA SER A 16 -2.56 -44.71 -5.67
C SER A 16 -1.61 -43.80 -4.89
N CYS A 17 -1.08 -42.77 -5.56
CA CYS A 17 -0.47 -41.66 -4.85
C CYS A 17 -1.57 -41.00 -3.98
N ASN A 18 -1.60 -41.34 -2.70
CA ASN A 18 -2.43 -40.61 -1.73
C ASN A 18 -1.87 -39.18 -1.62
N HIS A 19 -2.34 -38.29 -2.49
CA HIS A 19 -2.12 -36.85 -2.34
C HIS A 19 -2.94 -36.39 -1.14
N SER A 20 -2.27 -36.08 -0.03
CA SER A 20 -2.94 -35.55 1.14
C SER A 20 -3.46 -34.13 0.83
N VAL A 21 -4.77 -34.02 0.67
CA VAL A 21 -5.47 -32.74 0.56
C VAL A 21 -5.66 -32.20 1.97
N ILE A 22 -5.24 -30.97 2.20
CA ILE A 22 -5.38 -30.27 3.48
C ILE A 22 -6.39 -29.16 3.27
N GLU A 23 -7.56 -29.29 3.89
CA GLU A 23 -8.60 -28.26 3.86
C GLU A 23 -8.19 -27.05 4.70
N LEU A 24 -8.48 -25.83 4.19
CA LEU A 24 -8.25 -24.59 4.89
C LEU A 24 -9.57 -24.06 5.47
N GLN A 25 -9.51 -23.47 6.65
CA GLN A 25 -10.66 -22.80 7.26
C GLN A 25 -10.30 -21.38 7.66
N PRO A 26 -11.18 -20.39 7.47
CA PRO A 26 -10.95 -19.04 7.97
C PRO A 26 -10.90 -19.04 9.49
N ILE A 27 -10.04 -18.20 10.07
CA ILE A 27 -9.93 -18.04 11.54
C ILE A 27 -11.10 -17.19 12.07
N SER A 28 -11.58 -16.23 11.26
CA SER A 28 -12.73 -15.38 11.60
C SER A 28 -13.92 -15.69 10.68
N GLU A 29 -15.15 -15.53 11.20
CA GLU A 29 -16.38 -15.65 10.40
C GLU A 29 -16.66 -14.42 9.52
N ALA A 30 -15.69 -13.53 9.36
CA ALA A 30 -15.83 -12.32 8.58
C ALA A 30 -16.12 -12.66 7.10
N ASN A 31 -17.35 -12.43 6.71
CA ASN A 31 -17.84 -12.69 5.35
C ASN A 31 -17.52 -11.47 4.49
N TYR A 32 -16.35 -11.46 3.86
CA TYR A 32 -15.95 -10.39 2.97
C TYR A 32 -16.52 -10.64 1.58
N SER A 33 -17.43 -9.77 1.15
CA SER A 33 -18.09 -9.86 -0.17
C SER A 33 -17.28 -9.27 -1.33
N VAL A 34 -16.05 -8.82 -1.06
CA VAL A 34 -15.19 -8.13 -2.04
C VAL A 34 -13.88 -8.92 -2.21
N ASN A 35 -13.29 -8.86 -3.40
CA ASN A 35 -11.96 -9.40 -3.64
C ASN A 35 -10.99 -8.89 -2.59
N SER A 36 -10.43 -9.77 -1.79
CA SER A 36 -9.51 -9.46 -0.70
C SER A 36 -8.26 -10.33 -0.79
N ILE A 37 -7.29 -10.03 0.05
CA ILE A 37 -6.09 -10.84 0.20
C ILE A 37 -6.26 -11.71 1.44
N ALA A 38 -6.18 -13.02 1.24
CA ALA A 38 -6.10 -13.98 2.33
C ALA A 38 -4.67 -14.39 2.59
N SER A 39 -4.41 -14.87 3.80
CA SER A 39 -3.11 -15.40 4.17
C SER A 39 -3.24 -16.67 5.01
N LEU A 40 -2.16 -17.48 4.96
CA LEU A 40 -1.99 -18.67 5.78
C LEU A 40 -0.53 -18.76 6.22
N GLU A 41 -0.30 -18.91 7.51
CA GLU A 41 1.01 -19.24 8.05
C GLU A 41 1.28 -20.75 7.91
N LEU A 42 2.39 -21.09 7.26
CA LEU A 42 2.81 -22.47 7.02
C LEU A 42 3.58 -23.01 8.23
N ASN A 43 3.23 -24.20 8.68
CA ASN A 43 4.01 -24.92 9.68
C ASN A 43 5.29 -25.53 9.05
N GLU A 44 6.22 -25.99 9.88
CA GLU A 44 7.51 -26.54 9.44
C GLU A 44 7.37 -27.69 8.42
N ALA A 45 6.32 -28.52 8.54
CA ALA A 45 6.11 -29.65 7.65
C ALA A 45 5.74 -29.22 6.22
N LEU A 46 5.19 -28.01 6.04
CA LEU A 46 4.77 -27.46 4.75
C LEU A 46 5.82 -26.48 4.18
N LEU A 47 6.71 -25.94 5.01
CA LEU A 47 7.70 -24.95 4.58
C LEU A 47 8.61 -25.44 3.45
N ASN A 48 8.95 -26.72 3.43
CA ASN A 48 9.88 -27.30 2.45
C ASN A 48 9.17 -28.18 1.40
N SER A 49 7.82 -28.20 1.39
CA SER A 49 7.04 -28.97 0.43
C SER A 49 6.68 -28.11 -0.78
N PRO A 50 6.64 -28.66 -2.00
CA PRO A 50 5.93 -28.03 -3.10
C PRO A 50 4.43 -28.01 -2.73
N LEU A 51 3.79 -26.85 -2.89
CA LEU A 51 2.39 -26.67 -2.52
C LEU A 51 1.60 -26.18 -3.73
N ARG A 52 0.40 -26.69 -3.89
CA ARG A 52 -0.62 -26.20 -4.82
C ARG A 52 -1.84 -25.77 -4.02
N LEU A 53 -2.26 -24.52 -4.17
CA LEU A 53 -3.50 -24.01 -3.60
C LEU A 53 -4.61 -24.21 -4.60
N THR A 54 -5.72 -24.78 -4.15
CA THR A 54 -6.92 -24.99 -4.98
C THR A 54 -8.16 -24.43 -4.30
N ALA A 55 -9.13 -24.00 -5.09
CA ALA A 55 -10.43 -23.52 -4.64
C ALA A 55 -11.55 -24.42 -5.19
N ALA A 56 -12.56 -24.66 -4.37
CA ALA A 56 -13.81 -25.23 -4.85
C ALA A 56 -14.76 -24.09 -5.22
N THR A 57 -15.07 -24.02 -6.52
CA THR A 57 -15.98 -23.02 -7.10
C THR A 57 -17.26 -23.67 -7.57
N THR A 58 -18.24 -22.89 -8.00
CA THR A 58 -19.48 -23.39 -8.64
C THR A 58 -19.22 -24.13 -9.96
N SER A 59 -18.11 -23.81 -10.64
CA SER A 59 -17.65 -24.45 -11.89
C SER A 59 -16.80 -25.70 -11.67
N GLY A 60 -16.36 -25.96 -10.42
CA GLY A 60 -15.52 -27.10 -10.07
C GLY A 60 -14.28 -26.70 -9.26
N LYS A 61 -13.26 -27.56 -9.29
CA LYS A 61 -11.98 -27.30 -8.61
C LYS A 61 -11.06 -26.53 -9.55
N GLU A 62 -10.54 -25.41 -9.05
CA GLU A 62 -9.62 -24.53 -9.79
C GLU A 62 -8.33 -24.33 -8.98
N GLU A 63 -7.20 -24.18 -9.66
CA GLU A 63 -5.93 -23.81 -9.01
C GLU A 63 -5.89 -22.29 -8.80
N VAL A 64 -5.44 -21.87 -7.61
CA VAL A 64 -5.38 -20.47 -7.19
C VAL A 64 -3.94 -20.01 -7.13
N PRO A 65 -3.56 -18.94 -7.84
CA PRO A 65 -2.25 -18.32 -7.69
C PRO A 65 -2.02 -17.86 -6.26
N TYR A 66 -0.89 -18.23 -5.68
CA TYR A 66 -0.48 -17.73 -4.38
C TYR A 66 0.96 -17.25 -4.43
N GLN A 67 1.30 -16.36 -3.53
CA GLN A 67 2.66 -15.85 -3.36
C GLN A 67 3.15 -16.12 -1.94
N ARG A 68 4.34 -16.70 -1.84
CA ARG A 68 4.98 -16.95 -0.57
C ARG A 68 5.92 -15.81 -0.21
N ASN A 69 5.82 -15.35 1.04
CA ASN A 69 6.76 -14.44 1.66
C ASN A 69 7.12 -15.04 3.03
N GLU A 70 8.37 -15.49 3.19
CA GLU A 70 8.86 -16.25 4.35
C GLU A 70 8.02 -17.50 4.62
N ASN A 71 7.36 -17.58 5.78
CA ASN A 71 6.49 -18.69 6.19
C ASN A 71 5.00 -18.45 5.91
N ILE A 72 4.64 -17.35 5.25
CA ILE A 72 3.25 -17.00 4.94
C ILE A 72 3.00 -17.10 3.44
N ILE A 73 1.88 -17.71 3.06
CA ILE A 73 1.34 -17.64 1.71
C ILE A 73 0.18 -16.67 1.66
N TYR A 74 0.08 -15.93 0.55
CA TYR A 74 -0.95 -14.95 0.27
C TYR A 74 -1.63 -15.28 -1.05
N TRP A 75 -2.95 -15.09 -1.13
CA TRP A 75 -3.71 -15.25 -2.38
C TRP A 75 -4.89 -14.28 -2.44
N LYS A 76 -5.41 -14.07 -3.64
CA LYS A 76 -6.64 -13.30 -3.85
C LYS A 76 -7.84 -14.19 -3.62
N THR A 77 -8.80 -13.72 -2.83
CA THR A 77 -10.07 -14.42 -2.62
C THR A 77 -11.06 -14.04 -3.71
N SER A 78 -12.05 -14.91 -3.95
CA SER A 78 -13.18 -14.65 -4.83
C SER A 78 -14.48 -15.05 -4.13
N SER A 79 -15.56 -14.34 -4.42
CA SER A 79 -16.88 -14.55 -3.79
C SER A 79 -17.59 -15.87 -4.22
N ASP A 80 -17.13 -16.51 -5.30
CA ASP A 80 -17.66 -17.76 -5.80
C ASP A 80 -16.97 -19.01 -5.23
N VAL A 81 -15.98 -18.82 -4.35
CA VAL A 81 -15.23 -19.90 -3.70
C VAL A 81 -15.92 -20.33 -2.42
N SER A 82 -16.18 -21.63 -2.29
CA SER A 82 -16.75 -22.23 -1.08
C SER A 82 -15.70 -22.76 -0.11
N SER A 83 -14.53 -23.18 -0.59
CA SER A 83 -13.42 -23.64 0.24
C SER A 83 -12.08 -23.56 -0.49
N TYR A 84 -11.01 -23.49 0.30
CA TYR A 84 -9.62 -23.59 -0.19
C TYR A 84 -8.95 -24.84 0.35
N ASN A 85 -8.06 -25.44 -0.47
CA ASN A 85 -7.30 -26.62 -0.09
C ASN A 85 -5.84 -26.48 -0.50
N LEU A 86 -4.93 -27.02 0.32
CA LEU A 86 -3.52 -27.20 -0.02
C LEU A 86 -3.26 -28.65 -0.41
N GLU A 87 -2.49 -28.84 -1.46
CA GLU A 87 -2.01 -30.11 -1.94
C GLU A 87 -0.50 -30.11 -2.00
N LYS A 88 0.14 -31.23 -1.61
CA LYS A 88 1.60 -31.39 -1.72
C LYS A 88 2.00 -31.72 -3.15
N GLU A 89 1.81 -30.75 -4.03
CA GLU A 89 2.12 -30.83 -5.46
C GLU A 89 2.78 -29.52 -5.93
N LYS A 90 3.48 -29.58 -7.06
CA LYS A 90 4.05 -28.39 -7.68
C LYS A 90 2.91 -27.53 -8.25
N PRO A 91 2.87 -26.21 -7.96
CA PRO A 91 1.90 -25.29 -8.54
C PRO A 91 2.21 -25.07 -10.04
N MET A 92 1.23 -24.55 -10.78
CA MET A 92 1.47 -24.00 -12.11
C MET A 92 2.39 -22.79 -12.05
N ASP A 93 3.03 -22.47 -13.18
CA ASP A 93 3.81 -21.24 -13.30
C ASP A 93 2.86 -20.06 -13.57
N TYR A 94 2.89 -19.04 -12.72
CA TYR A 94 2.07 -17.84 -12.84
C TYR A 94 2.89 -16.61 -13.20
N THR A 95 2.29 -15.71 -13.96
CA THR A 95 2.90 -14.41 -14.25
C THR A 95 2.97 -13.55 -13.00
N ALA A 96 4.15 -13.07 -12.67
CA ALA A 96 4.34 -12.14 -11.56
C ALA A 96 3.83 -10.73 -11.91
N VAL A 97 3.42 -9.98 -10.90
CA VAL A 97 3.18 -8.53 -11.01
C VAL A 97 4.47 -7.87 -11.47
N GLN A 98 4.43 -7.15 -12.58
CA GLN A 98 5.62 -6.56 -13.19
C GLN A 98 6.13 -5.38 -12.35
N LEU A 99 7.37 -5.48 -11.87
CA LEU A 99 8.12 -4.43 -11.19
C LEU A 99 9.44 -4.22 -11.95
N VAL A 100 9.60 -3.04 -12.52
CA VAL A 100 10.76 -2.63 -13.30
C VAL A 100 11.56 -1.58 -12.53
N GLU A 101 12.88 -1.70 -12.55
CA GLU A 101 13.79 -0.70 -12.01
C GLU A 101 14.43 0.07 -13.16
N SER A 102 14.26 1.38 -13.14
CA SER A 102 14.93 2.33 -14.03
C SER A 102 15.95 3.17 -13.25
N ASP A 103 16.72 3.98 -13.92
CA ASP A 103 17.67 4.90 -13.28
C ASP A 103 17.01 5.92 -12.35
N GLU A 104 15.73 6.22 -12.57
CA GLU A 104 15.00 7.23 -11.81
C GLU A 104 13.97 6.64 -10.86
N GLN A 105 13.35 5.49 -11.17
CA GLN A 105 12.16 4.99 -10.49
C GLN A 105 12.15 3.46 -10.37
N LEU A 106 11.41 3.00 -9.34
CA LEU A 106 10.84 1.65 -9.30
C LEU A 106 9.41 1.75 -9.84
N GLU A 107 9.10 0.99 -10.89
CA GLU A 107 7.86 1.12 -11.65
C GLU A 107 7.03 -0.15 -11.60
N VAL A 108 5.75 -0.04 -11.22
CA VAL A 108 4.80 -1.16 -11.20
C VAL A 108 3.87 -1.05 -12.38
N TYR A 109 3.63 -2.19 -13.05
CA TYR A 109 2.76 -2.30 -14.21
C TYR A 109 1.62 -3.29 -13.95
N GLN A 110 0.45 -2.94 -14.46
CA GLN A 110 -0.72 -3.82 -14.55
C GLN A 110 -1.19 -3.89 -16.00
N ASN A 111 -1.28 -5.08 -16.57
CA ASN A 111 -1.70 -5.30 -17.97
C ASN A 111 -0.94 -4.41 -18.98
N GLY A 112 0.36 -4.22 -18.76
CA GLY A 112 1.22 -3.38 -19.60
C GLY A 112 1.09 -1.86 -19.36
N THR A 113 0.19 -1.41 -18.50
CA THR A 113 0.03 -0.01 -18.10
C THR A 113 0.85 0.29 -16.85
N LYS A 114 1.68 1.33 -16.87
CA LYS A 114 2.38 1.83 -15.68
C LYS A 114 1.35 2.41 -14.71
N ILE A 115 1.21 1.80 -13.54
CA ILE A 115 0.27 2.24 -12.51
C ILE A 115 0.93 3.02 -11.38
N ILE A 116 2.21 2.73 -11.07
CA ILE A 116 2.97 3.39 -10.00
C ILE A 116 4.39 3.67 -10.47
N GLY A 117 4.90 4.85 -10.11
CA GLY A 117 6.31 5.17 -10.08
C GLY A 117 6.72 5.56 -8.67
N TYR A 118 7.71 4.88 -8.10
CA TYR A 118 8.36 5.30 -6.85
C TYR A 118 9.68 5.96 -7.19
N GLN A 119 9.83 7.25 -6.84
CA GLN A 119 10.98 8.08 -7.22
C GLN A 119 12.20 7.79 -6.33
N THR A 120 13.23 7.17 -6.90
CA THR A 120 14.51 6.86 -6.24
C THR A 120 15.58 7.92 -6.50
N ALA A 121 15.66 8.42 -7.71
CA ALA A 121 16.60 9.49 -8.07
C ALA A 121 16.14 10.86 -7.59
N LEU A 122 17.09 11.74 -7.31
CA LEU A 122 16.79 13.12 -6.93
C LEU A 122 16.14 13.85 -8.12
N LYS A 123 14.87 14.23 -7.95
CA LYS A 123 14.12 14.99 -8.96
C LYS A 123 14.51 16.46 -8.91
N GLY A 124 14.92 16.99 -10.03
CA GLY A 124 15.19 18.41 -10.21
C GLY A 124 13.95 19.29 -10.06
N VAL A 125 14.16 20.59 -10.14
CA VAL A 125 13.10 21.61 -10.03
C VAL A 125 12.94 22.33 -11.38
N PRO A 126 11.79 22.98 -11.64
CA PRO A 126 11.63 23.87 -12.79
C PRO A 126 12.65 25.01 -12.80
N GLU A 127 12.92 25.57 -13.98
CA GLU A 127 13.82 26.72 -14.13
C GLU A 127 13.40 27.90 -13.25
N GLY A 128 14.36 28.51 -12.56
CA GLY A 128 14.13 29.64 -11.64
C GLY A 128 13.58 29.26 -10.27
N VAL A 129 13.31 28.00 -10.02
CA VAL A 129 12.84 27.49 -8.71
C VAL A 129 14.03 27.07 -7.86
N SER A 130 13.95 27.34 -6.54
CA SER A 130 15.02 27.00 -5.59
C SER A 130 15.32 25.48 -5.59
N GLU A 131 16.61 25.14 -5.68
CA GLU A 131 17.08 23.75 -5.54
C GLU A 131 16.73 23.10 -4.19
N ALA A 132 16.36 23.89 -3.18
CA ALA A 132 15.86 23.35 -1.92
C ALA A 132 14.65 22.45 -2.10
N TYR A 133 13.90 22.59 -3.20
CA TYR A 133 12.76 21.74 -3.57
C TYR A 133 13.12 20.47 -4.33
N GLN A 134 14.41 20.18 -4.55
CA GLN A 134 14.80 18.87 -5.08
C GLN A 134 14.48 17.77 -4.07
N ARG A 135 13.92 16.66 -4.56
CA ARG A 135 13.48 15.56 -3.69
C ARG A 135 13.44 14.22 -4.40
N ASN A 136 13.56 13.17 -3.62
CA ASN A 136 13.24 11.79 -3.95
C ASN A 136 12.41 11.16 -2.81
N GLY A 137 12.14 9.85 -2.88
CA GLY A 137 11.41 9.14 -1.84
C GLY A 137 9.93 9.52 -1.79
N TYR A 138 9.20 9.33 -2.90
CA TYR A 138 7.76 9.58 -3.01
C TYR A 138 7.14 8.76 -4.16
N LEU A 139 5.82 8.61 -4.16
CA LEU A 139 5.06 7.95 -5.21
C LEU A 139 4.56 8.97 -6.24
N HIS A 140 5.06 8.89 -7.47
CA HIS A 140 4.59 9.65 -8.62
C HIS A 140 5.19 9.09 -9.93
N PRO A 141 4.39 8.86 -10.99
CA PRO A 141 2.94 8.95 -10.96
C PRO A 141 2.29 7.83 -10.14
N VAL A 142 1.09 8.08 -9.64
CA VAL A 142 0.11 7.07 -9.30
C VAL A 142 -1.02 7.24 -10.29
N ASN A 143 -1.28 6.20 -11.09
CA ASN A 143 -2.25 6.22 -12.16
C ASN A 143 -3.39 5.25 -11.84
N THR A 144 -4.57 5.49 -12.39
CA THR A 144 -5.62 4.46 -12.42
C THR A 144 -5.16 3.24 -13.23
N PRO A 145 -5.81 2.08 -13.12
CA PRO A 145 -5.51 0.92 -13.97
C PRO A 145 -5.50 1.21 -15.48
N LYS A 146 -6.30 2.19 -15.92
CA LYS A 146 -6.33 2.66 -17.33
C LYS A 146 -5.29 3.74 -17.65
N GLY A 147 -4.35 4.01 -16.74
CA GLY A 147 -3.23 4.91 -16.96
C GLY A 147 -3.52 6.41 -16.76
N LYS A 148 -4.68 6.78 -16.17
CA LYS A 148 -5.00 8.18 -15.89
C LYS A 148 -4.32 8.64 -14.61
N ARG A 149 -3.58 9.75 -14.67
CA ARG A 149 -2.75 10.23 -13.56
C ARG A 149 -3.58 10.88 -12.45
N LEU A 150 -3.38 10.40 -11.22
CA LEU A 150 -4.06 10.90 -10.02
C LEU A 150 -3.18 11.79 -9.13
N THR A 151 -1.87 11.89 -9.44
CA THR A 151 -0.92 12.64 -8.62
C THR A 151 -0.26 13.79 -9.39
N ARG A 152 0.16 14.82 -8.64
CA ARG A 152 0.90 15.98 -9.15
C ARG A 152 2.12 16.24 -8.28
N ILE A 153 3.22 16.71 -8.88
CA ILE A 153 4.44 17.12 -8.16
C ILE A 153 4.80 18.57 -8.49
N GLN A 154 5.44 19.22 -7.53
CA GLN A 154 6.02 20.57 -7.68
C GLN A 154 5.09 21.58 -8.39
N PRO A 155 3.78 21.67 -8.03
CA PRO A 155 2.94 22.69 -8.62
C PRO A 155 3.42 24.10 -8.21
N GLU A 156 3.15 25.10 -9.05
CA GLU A 156 3.62 26.47 -8.83
C GLU A 156 3.17 27.07 -7.49
N ASP A 157 1.99 26.67 -7.02
CA ASP A 157 1.44 27.06 -5.73
C ASP A 157 2.18 26.44 -4.54
N HIS A 158 2.78 25.20 -4.72
CA HIS A 158 3.46 24.45 -3.66
C HIS A 158 4.57 23.55 -4.23
N TYR A 159 5.73 24.09 -4.54
CA TYR A 159 6.87 23.33 -5.04
C TYR A 159 7.35 22.20 -4.11
N HIS A 160 6.94 22.22 -2.83
CA HIS A 160 7.23 21.16 -1.85
C HIS A 160 6.18 20.04 -1.78
N HIS A 161 5.24 19.94 -2.76
CA HIS A 161 4.30 18.81 -2.86
C HIS A 161 4.78 17.78 -3.88
N TYR A 162 4.71 16.48 -3.51
CA TYR A 162 5.29 15.37 -4.31
C TYR A 162 4.36 14.16 -4.36
N GLY A 163 3.32 14.20 -5.17
CA GLY A 163 2.43 13.05 -5.38
C GLY A 163 1.84 12.51 -4.08
N ILE A 164 2.29 11.33 -3.65
CA ILE A 164 2.01 10.76 -2.32
C ILE A 164 3.34 10.66 -1.58
N TRP A 165 3.42 11.30 -0.40
CA TRP A 165 4.65 11.41 0.39
C TRP A 165 4.35 11.57 1.87
N ASN A 166 5.37 11.45 2.74
CA ASN A 166 5.16 11.36 4.18
C ASN A 166 6.22 12.13 5.01
N PRO A 167 6.37 13.45 4.88
CA PRO A 167 7.26 14.24 5.73
C PRO A 167 6.57 14.77 6.96
N TRP A 168 7.36 15.17 7.93
CA TRP A 168 6.89 15.88 9.12
C TRP A 168 7.22 17.37 9.06
N THR A 169 6.38 18.19 9.67
CA THR A 169 6.63 19.61 9.90
C THR A 169 6.53 19.89 11.39
N HIS A 170 7.16 21.01 11.84
CA HIS A 170 7.21 21.39 13.26
C HIS A 170 7.72 20.26 14.17
N THR A 171 8.92 19.79 13.90
CA THR A 171 9.57 18.77 14.74
C THR A 171 10.57 19.41 15.68
N LEU A 172 10.72 18.86 16.89
CA LEU A 172 11.74 19.22 17.85
C LEU A 172 12.79 18.11 17.90
N PHE A 173 14.05 18.49 17.64
CA PHE A 173 15.18 17.58 17.70
C PHE A 173 16.41 18.34 18.18
N GLU A 174 17.09 17.84 19.22
CA GLU A 174 18.29 18.47 19.84
C GLU A 174 18.10 19.95 20.21
N GLY A 175 16.91 20.33 20.68
CA GLY A 175 16.57 21.69 21.07
C GLY A 175 16.15 22.60 19.93
N ASP A 176 16.25 22.17 18.68
CA ASP A 176 15.86 22.94 17.50
C ASP A 176 14.48 22.55 16.98
N THR A 177 13.68 23.54 16.57
CA THR A 177 12.45 23.31 15.81
C THR A 177 12.80 23.27 14.34
N LEU A 178 12.50 22.12 13.68
CA LEU A 178 12.87 21.81 12.32
C LEU A 178 11.63 21.53 11.45
N ASP A 179 11.78 21.72 10.15
CA ASP A 179 10.73 21.51 9.16
C ASP A 179 11.26 20.67 7.99
N PHE A 180 10.73 19.45 7.86
CA PHE A 180 11.07 18.50 6.79
C PHE A 180 10.03 18.52 5.65
N TRP A 181 8.95 19.31 5.81
CA TRP A 181 7.88 19.48 4.84
C TRP A 181 8.13 20.70 3.94
N ASN A 182 8.30 21.89 4.55
CA ASN A 182 8.45 23.17 3.84
C ASN A 182 9.92 23.42 3.49
N LEU A 183 10.41 22.74 2.46
CA LEU A 183 11.82 22.62 2.11
C LEU A 183 12.57 23.93 1.87
N ASN A 184 11.85 25.02 1.50
CA ASN A 184 12.48 26.34 1.27
C ASN A 184 13.22 26.91 2.49
N LYS A 185 12.83 26.47 3.69
CA LYS A 185 13.49 26.87 4.93
C LYS A 185 14.89 26.27 5.10
N LYS A 186 15.22 25.23 4.30
CA LYS A 186 16.51 24.50 4.36
C LYS A 186 16.86 23.99 5.76
N GLN A 187 15.84 23.69 6.58
CA GLN A 187 16.03 23.16 7.95
C GLN A 187 16.18 21.65 7.93
N GLY A 188 15.43 20.97 7.06
CA GLY A 188 15.47 19.52 6.91
C GLY A 188 14.91 19.06 5.57
N THR A 189 15.17 17.81 5.26
CA THR A 189 14.61 17.10 4.11
C THR A 189 14.40 15.64 4.44
N VAL A 190 13.53 14.95 3.69
CA VAL A 190 13.43 13.48 3.72
C VAL A 190 13.96 12.99 2.38
N ARG A 191 14.87 12.02 2.40
CA ARG A 191 15.48 11.46 1.20
C ARG A 191 15.35 9.93 1.15
N PHE A 192 15.19 9.38 -0.04
CA PHE A 192 15.45 7.97 -0.29
C PHE A 192 16.93 7.69 -0.07
N ALA A 193 17.23 6.77 0.82
CA ALA A 193 18.61 6.38 1.14
C ALA A 193 18.96 5.04 0.50
N LYS A 194 18.04 4.06 0.52
CA LYS A 194 18.35 2.70 0.07
C LYS A 194 17.09 1.88 -0.23
N LEU A 195 17.16 1.04 -1.27
CA LEU A 195 16.24 -0.08 -1.48
C LEU A 195 16.68 -1.25 -0.56
N LEU A 196 15.81 -1.68 0.34
CA LEU A 196 16.07 -2.77 1.29
C LEU A 196 15.59 -4.11 0.76
N LYS A 197 14.42 -4.13 0.10
CA LYS A 197 13.81 -5.34 -0.45
C LYS A 197 13.07 -5.03 -1.75
N LYS A 198 13.16 -5.94 -2.68
CA LYS A 198 12.34 -5.99 -3.91
C LYS A 198 11.88 -7.42 -4.12
N ASN A 199 10.56 -7.63 -4.20
CA ASN A 199 9.95 -8.93 -4.40
C ASN A 199 8.80 -8.84 -5.39
N THR A 200 8.64 -9.85 -6.24
CA THR A 200 7.53 -9.97 -7.18
C THR A 200 6.99 -11.38 -7.20
N GLY A 201 5.70 -11.50 -7.40
CA GLY A 201 5.03 -12.78 -7.53
C GLY A 201 3.63 -12.63 -8.13
N PRO A 202 2.87 -13.70 -8.20
CA PRO A 202 1.59 -13.69 -8.90
C PRO A 202 0.49 -12.92 -8.17
N VAL A 203 0.69 -12.57 -6.90
CA VAL A 203 -0.31 -11.84 -6.09
C VAL A 203 0.03 -10.36 -5.99
N PHE A 204 1.29 -10.02 -5.64
CA PHE A 204 1.71 -8.64 -5.45
C PHE A 204 3.17 -8.41 -5.87
N SER A 205 3.50 -7.16 -6.12
CA SER A 205 4.88 -6.65 -6.05
C SER A 205 5.10 -5.97 -4.70
N GLU A 206 6.31 -6.06 -4.16
CA GLU A 206 6.70 -5.47 -2.87
C GLU A 206 8.03 -4.76 -3.01
N ILE A 207 8.08 -3.53 -2.52
CA ILE A 207 9.31 -2.79 -2.29
C ILE A 207 9.40 -2.38 -0.81
N GLU A 208 10.60 -2.44 -0.25
CA GLU A 208 10.90 -1.89 1.06
C GLU A 208 12.08 -0.94 0.92
N VAL A 209 11.92 0.27 1.40
CA VAL A 209 12.87 1.36 1.21
C VAL A 209 13.18 2.05 2.52
N LEU A 210 14.44 2.48 2.67
CA LEU A 210 14.88 3.33 3.76
C LEU A 210 14.84 4.80 3.31
N HIS A 211 14.14 5.62 4.09
CA HIS A 211 14.23 7.07 4.06
C HIS A 211 14.98 7.58 5.27
N GLU A 212 15.67 8.69 5.09
CA GLU A 212 16.33 9.42 6.15
C GLU A 212 15.73 10.83 6.26
N HIS A 213 15.31 11.21 7.46
CA HIS A 213 14.98 12.60 7.79
C HIS A 213 16.28 13.31 8.19
N VAL A 214 16.79 14.15 7.29
CA VAL A 214 18.11 14.76 7.39
C VAL A 214 17.98 16.21 7.81
N VAL A 215 18.62 16.57 8.92
CA VAL A 215 18.77 17.97 9.37
C VAL A 215 19.77 18.67 8.48
N LEU A 216 19.39 19.81 7.92
CA LEU A 216 20.20 20.66 7.03
C LEU A 216 20.55 22.00 7.65
N LYS A 217 19.97 22.34 8.82
CA LYS A 217 20.19 23.60 9.51
C LYS A 217 21.70 23.83 9.77
N ASP A 218 22.17 25.04 9.51
CA ASP A 218 23.56 25.47 9.74
C ASP A 218 24.62 24.61 9.03
N GLY A 219 24.24 24.03 7.87
CA GLY A 219 25.13 23.15 7.10
C GLY A 219 25.31 21.75 7.69
N ALA A 220 24.55 21.40 8.74
CA ALA A 220 24.45 20.03 9.23
C ALA A 220 23.99 19.09 8.11
N ASN A 221 24.38 17.82 8.20
CA ASN A 221 23.90 16.76 7.31
C ASN A 221 23.68 15.52 8.17
N LYS A 222 22.86 15.70 9.23
CA LYS A 222 22.68 14.73 10.31
C LYS A 222 21.34 14.02 10.14
N VAL A 223 21.36 12.70 10.13
CA VAL A 223 20.14 11.91 10.15
C VAL A 223 19.55 11.95 11.57
N ALA A 224 18.33 12.45 11.69
CA ALA A 224 17.58 12.52 12.94
C ALA A 224 16.65 11.32 13.11
N LEU A 225 16.02 10.86 12.00
CA LEU A 225 15.03 9.79 12.03
C LEU A 225 15.21 8.89 10.80
N ASN A 226 15.18 7.58 11.00
CA ASN A 226 15.06 6.57 9.97
C ASN A 226 13.59 6.24 9.77
N GLU A 227 13.17 6.13 8.50
CA GLU A 227 11.83 5.75 8.10
C GLU A 227 11.92 4.59 7.11
N ILE A 228 11.30 3.46 7.43
CA ILE A 228 11.19 2.32 6.51
C ILE A 228 9.77 2.30 5.95
N GLN A 229 9.64 2.38 4.64
CA GLN A 229 8.36 2.19 3.95
C GLN A 229 8.35 0.84 3.25
N ASN A 230 7.38 -0.01 3.61
CA ASN A 230 7.05 -1.23 2.88
C ASN A 230 5.78 -0.99 2.06
N ILE A 231 5.86 -1.13 0.75
CA ILE A 231 4.76 -0.89 -0.19
C ILE A 231 4.50 -2.17 -0.98
N LYS A 232 3.31 -2.77 -0.77
CA LYS A 232 2.84 -3.91 -1.55
C LYS A 232 1.77 -3.44 -2.51
N THR A 233 1.90 -3.80 -3.79
CA THR A 233 0.93 -3.45 -4.84
C THR A 233 0.31 -4.72 -5.39
N THR A 234 -1.01 -4.85 -5.24
CA THR A 234 -1.79 -6.02 -5.65
C THR A 234 -2.84 -5.62 -6.68
N PRO A 235 -2.75 -6.06 -7.94
CA PRO A 235 -3.85 -5.95 -8.90
C PRO A 235 -5.07 -6.72 -8.40
N LEU A 236 -6.22 -6.05 -8.22
CA LEU A 236 -7.46 -6.70 -7.78
C LEU A 236 -8.34 -7.10 -8.98
N SER A 237 -8.47 -6.21 -9.94
CA SER A 237 -9.25 -6.39 -11.18
C SER A 237 -8.71 -5.48 -12.27
N ASP A 238 -9.27 -5.52 -13.46
CA ASP A 238 -8.89 -4.61 -14.57
C ASP A 238 -9.14 -3.14 -14.27
N ASN A 239 -9.97 -2.85 -13.26
CA ASN A 239 -10.35 -1.48 -12.88
C ASN A 239 -9.87 -1.07 -11.49
N GLN A 240 -9.14 -1.92 -10.77
CA GLN A 240 -8.71 -1.64 -9.40
C GLN A 240 -7.38 -2.33 -9.05
N TYR A 241 -6.57 -1.64 -8.26
CA TYR A 241 -5.46 -2.24 -7.54
C TYR A 241 -5.35 -1.67 -6.12
N LEU A 242 -4.67 -2.41 -5.28
CA LEU A 242 -4.46 -2.14 -3.87
C LEU A 242 -2.99 -1.79 -3.63
N MET A 243 -2.73 -0.79 -2.80
CA MET A 243 -1.42 -0.55 -2.18
C MET A 243 -1.55 -0.66 -0.66
N ASP A 244 -0.87 -1.64 -0.06
CA ASP A 244 -0.62 -1.66 1.38
C ASP A 244 0.67 -0.92 1.67
N ILE A 245 0.61 0.08 2.55
CA ILE A 245 1.74 0.93 2.90
C ILE A 245 1.95 0.87 4.40
N THR A 246 3.06 0.27 4.82
CA THR A 246 3.50 0.27 6.22
C THR A 246 4.70 1.18 6.36
N ILE A 247 4.63 2.14 7.27
CA ILE A 247 5.67 3.12 7.53
C ILE A 247 6.14 2.94 8.97
N SER A 248 7.42 2.63 9.14
CA SER A 248 8.02 2.44 10.47
C SER A 248 9.11 3.47 10.71
N TYR A 249 9.15 3.99 11.92
CA TYR A 249 10.10 5.03 12.35
C TYR A 249 10.95 4.56 13.52
N GLU A 250 12.24 4.92 13.48
CA GLU A 250 13.21 4.73 14.57
C GLU A 250 14.13 5.94 14.65
N CYS A 251 14.38 6.46 15.85
CA CYS A 251 15.38 7.52 16.03
C CYS A 251 16.75 7.06 15.52
N ALA A 252 17.39 7.88 14.68
CA ALA A 252 18.72 7.57 14.17
C ALA A 252 19.84 7.86 15.19
N THR A 253 19.50 8.51 16.31
CA THR A 253 20.43 8.91 17.38
C THR A 253 19.90 8.49 18.74
N LYS A 254 20.61 8.86 19.81
CA LYS A 254 20.15 8.68 21.20
C LYS A 254 19.21 9.79 21.68
N GLU A 255 18.90 10.75 20.83
CA GLU A 255 18.02 11.86 21.15
C GLU A 255 16.61 11.55 20.65
N PRO A 256 15.56 11.93 21.40
CA PRO A 256 14.18 11.76 20.96
C PRO A 256 13.87 12.68 19.79
N PHE A 257 12.94 12.24 18.94
CA PHE A 257 12.40 13.01 17.83
C PHE A 257 10.93 13.31 18.10
N LYS A 258 10.59 14.57 18.37
CA LYS A 258 9.23 14.99 18.70
C LYS A 258 8.57 15.69 17.53
N ILE A 259 7.40 15.23 17.12
CA ILE A 259 6.53 15.90 16.17
C ILE A 259 5.54 16.74 16.98
N ILE A 260 5.61 18.05 16.80
CA ILE A 260 4.74 19.00 17.50
C ILE A 260 3.41 19.09 16.76
N GLN A 261 2.33 19.20 17.50
CA GLN A 261 0.98 19.40 16.95
C GLN A 261 0.98 20.50 15.87
N TYR A 262 0.49 20.13 14.69
CA TYR A 262 0.35 21.08 13.60
C TYR A 262 -0.76 20.65 12.63
N ARG A 263 -1.31 21.60 11.89
CA ARG A 263 -2.48 21.39 11.00
C ARG A 263 -2.27 20.42 9.84
N TYR A 264 -1.04 20.04 9.49
CA TYR A 264 -0.67 19.05 8.49
C TYR A 264 0.70 18.43 8.81
N GLY A 265 0.96 17.26 8.25
CA GLY A 265 2.18 16.48 8.41
C GLY A 265 1.85 15.00 8.29
N GLY A 266 2.83 14.17 7.95
CA GLY A 266 2.63 12.74 7.72
C GLY A 266 2.06 12.41 6.33
N PHE A 267 1.24 11.38 6.22
CA PHE A 267 0.83 10.76 4.96
C PHE A 267 -0.11 11.64 4.15
N GLY A 268 0.39 12.23 3.05
CA GLY A 268 -0.33 13.18 2.23
C GLY A 268 -0.34 12.85 0.73
N TRP A 269 -1.36 13.37 0.05
CA TRP A 269 -1.55 13.24 -1.38
C TRP A 269 -1.91 14.57 -2.03
N ARG A 270 -1.07 15.04 -2.97
CA ARG A 270 -1.39 16.12 -3.89
C ARG A 270 -2.02 15.50 -5.14
N THR A 271 -3.29 15.83 -5.39
CA THR A 271 -4.05 15.27 -6.49
C THR A 271 -3.68 15.86 -7.85
N THR A 272 -4.21 15.25 -8.90
CA THR A 272 -4.01 15.69 -10.29
C THR A 272 -4.45 17.13 -10.53
N GLU A 273 -3.83 17.80 -11.49
CA GLU A 273 -4.19 19.13 -11.97
C GLU A 273 -5.52 19.16 -12.73
N GLU A 274 -6.04 18.00 -13.13
CA GLU A 274 -7.34 17.91 -13.80
C GLU A 274 -8.51 18.19 -12.87
N TRP A 275 -8.30 18.08 -11.54
CA TRP A 275 -9.36 18.24 -10.57
C TRP A 275 -9.46 19.68 -10.06
N ASP A 276 -10.72 20.12 -9.91
CA ASP A 276 -11.11 21.41 -9.34
C ASP A 276 -12.32 21.26 -8.40
N ASN A 277 -12.96 22.37 -8.08
CA ASN A 277 -14.14 22.40 -7.19
C ASN A 277 -15.45 21.92 -7.83
N GLN A 278 -15.47 21.69 -9.13
CA GLN A 278 -16.69 21.29 -9.86
C GLN A 278 -16.66 19.82 -10.25
N ASN A 279 -15.47 19.25 -10.42
CA ASN A 279 -15.30 17.92 -11.00
C ASN A 279 -14.65 16.89 -10.06
N SER A 280 -14.37 17.27 -8.80
CA SER A 280 -13.79 16.36 -7.80
C SER A 280 -14.64 16.28 -6.53
N ARG A 281 -14.55 15.14 -5.85
CA ARG A 281 -15.31 14.83 -4.64
C ARG A 281 -14.38 14.37 -3.52
N VAL A 282 -14.72 14.73 -2.30
CA VAL A 282 -14.20 14.13 -1.07
C VAL A 282 -15.36 13.66 -0.23
N LEU A 283 -15.29 12.44 0.29
CA LEU A 283 -16.27 11.88 1.21
C LEU A 283 -15.56 11.01 2.25
N SER A 284 -15.69 11.37 3.53
CA SER A 284 -15.11 10.61 4.63
C SER A 284 -16.06 9.56 5.20
N SER A 285 -15.54 8.64 6.01
CA SER A 285 -16.31 7.62 6.75
C SER A 285 -17.38 8.23 7.66
N GLU A 286 -17.22 9.48 8.07
CA GLU A 286 -18.15 10.20 8.94
C GLU A 286 -19.13 11.09 8.13
N GLY A 287 -19.19 10.91 6.80
CA GLY A 287 -20.08 11.66 5.91
C GLY A 287 -19.62 13.08 5.62
N ASN A 288 -18.40 13.48 6.03
CA ASN A 288 -17.88 14.80 5.72
C ASN A 288 -17.47 14.89 4.26
N THR A 289 -17.87 15.99 3.65
CA THR A 289 -17.52 16.34 2.27
C THR A 289 -16.34 17.30 2.23
N ARG A 290 -15.90 17.71 1.06
CA ARG A 290 -14.81 18.68 0.88
C ARG A 290 -15.00 19.98 1.71
N LYS A 291 -16.25 20.38 1.98
CA LYS A 291 -16.58 21.56 2.78
C LYS A 291 -16.34 21.37 4.27
N THR A 292 -16.46 20.15 4.77
CA THR A 292 -16.48 19.85 6.21
C THR A 292 -15.41 18.87 6.66
N ALA A 293 -14.63 18.29 5.73
CA ALA A 293 -13.64 17.27 6.04
C ALA A 293 -12.38 17.79 6.72
N ASP A 294 -11.99 19.07 6.47
CA ASP A 294 -10.80 19.62 7.11
C ASP A 294 -10.98 19.74 8.62
N GLY A 295 -10.11 19.08 9.38
CA GLY A 295 -10.17 19.03 10.84
C GLY A 295 -11.13 17.98 11.42
N SER A 296 -11.93 17.29 10.61
CA SER A 296 -12.66 16.11 11.05
C SER A 296 -11.76 14.90 11.16
N THR A 297 -12.19 13.87 11.87
CA THR A 297 -11.52 12.57 11.89
C THR A 297 -12.14 11.63 10.87
N ALA A 298 -11.37 10.63 10.41
CA ALA A 298 -11.89 9.62 9.51
C ALA A 298 -11.12 8.30 9.61
N ARG A 299 -11.85 7.20 9.40
CA ARG A 299 -11.30 5.86 9.22
C ARG A 299 -10.88 5.63 7.76
N TRP A 300 -11.64 6.20 6.85
CA TRP A 300 -11.36 6.20 5.42
C TRP A 300 -11.85 7.49 4.75
N CYS A 301 -11.27 7.77 3.57
CA CYS A 301 -11.63 8.93 2.77
C CYS A 301 -11.64 8.55 1.29
N ILE A 302 -12.78 8.69 0.63
CA ILE A 302 -12.92 8.60 -0.83
C ILE A 302 -12.52 9.96 -1.41
N VAL A 303 -11.61 9.96 -2.38
CA VAL A 303 -11.21 11.14 -3.15
C VAL A 303 -11.20 10.75 -4.61
N ASP A 304 -12.15 11.28 -5.38
CA ASP A 304 -12.31 10.93 -6.79
C ASP A 304 -12.81 12.13 -7.61
N GLY A 305 -12.76 11.98 -8.92
CA GLY A 305 -13.22 13.03 -9.80
C GLY A 305 -13.22 12.63 -11.27
N LYS A 306 -13.76 13.53 -12.08
CA LYS A 306 -13.73 13.40 -13.53
C LYS A 306 -12.29 13.61 -14.01
N LEU A 307 -11.88 12.79 -14.96
CA LEU A 307 -10.62 12.88 -15.69
C LEU A 307 -10.92 13.20 -17.16
N ASP A 308 -9.91 13.51 -17.96
CA ASP A 308 -10.09 13.81 -19.39
C ASP A 308 -10.93 12.75 -20.10
N GLU A 309 -10.74 11.48 -19.75
CA GLU A 309 -11.58 10.36 -20.17
C GLU A 309 -12.01 9.55 -18.93
N GLY A 310 -13.30 9.61 -18.62
CA GLY A 310 -13.90 8.82 -17.55
C GLY A 310 -13.82 9.47 -16.16
N HIS A 311 -13.70 8.63 -15.16
CA HIS A 311 -13.71 8.98 -13.76
C HIS A 311 -12.77 8.03 -13.00
N GLY A 312 -12.14 8.47 -11.95
CA GLY A 312 -11.28 7.62 -11.14
C GLY A 312 -10.91 8.27 -9.82
N GLY A 313 -10.24 7.53 -8.97
CA GLY A 313 -9.87 8.04 -7.66
C GLY A 313 -9.06 7.09 -6.80
N ILE A 314 -8.89 7.50 -5.55
CA ILE A 314 -8.26 6.71 -4.50
C ILE A 314 -9.17 6.71 -3.27
N LEU A 315 -9.46 5.51 -2.76
CA LEU A 315 -9.95 5.32 -1.41
C LEU A 315 -8.74 5.18 -0.48
N MET A 316 -8.59 6.12 0.45
CA MET A 316 -7.53 6.11 1.46
C MET A 316 -8.07 5.55 2.77
N LEU A 317 -7.39 4.57 3.35
CA LEU A 317 -7.78 3.87 4.57
C LEU A 317 -6.69 4.03 5.64
N SER A 318 -7.09 4.40 6.87
CA SER A 318 -6.23 4.47 8.06
C SER A 318 -6.50 3.27 8.96
N HIS A 319 -5.44 2.58 9.40
CA HIS A 319 -5.56 1.38 10.25
C HIS A 319 -5.93 1.76 11.68
N PRO A 320 -6.76 0.96 12.39
CA PRO A 320 -7.16 1.28 13.76
C PRO A 320 -6.02 1.32 14.78
N GLU A 321 -4.87 0.72 14.48
CA GLU A 321 -3.66 0.78 15.32
C GLU A 321 -2.81 2.04 15.09
N ASN A 322 -3.15 2.89 14.11
CA ASN A 322 -2.41 4.12 13.87
C ASN A 322 -2.52 5.07 15.06
N TYR A 323 -1.41 5.78 15.34
CA TYR A 323 -1.42 6.82 16.35
C TYR A 323 -2.51 7.85 16.06
N ASN A 324 -3.28 8.22 17.10
CA ASN A 324 -4.37 9.19 17.01
C ASN A 324 -5.54 8.76 16.07
N HIS A 325 -5.78 7.44 15.94
CA HIS A 325 -6.92 6.92 15.18
C HIS A 325 -8.26 7.13 15.92
N PRO A 326 -9.39 7.48 15.22
CA PRO A 326 -9.48 7.86 13.81
C PRO A 326 -8.72 9.14 13.49
N GLU A 327 -7.82 9.06 12.50
CA GLU A 327 -6.87 10.15 12.24
C GLU A 327 -7.57 11.42 11.76
N PRO A 328 -7.11 12.60 12.25
CA PRO A 328 -7.60 13.88 11.75
C PRO A 328 -7.23 14.07 10.27
N LEU A 329 -8.13 14.65 9.51
CA LEU A 329 -7.91 14.99 8.12
C LEU A 329 -7.42 16.44 7.96
N ARG A 330 -6.51 16.65 7.02
CA ARG A 330 -6.27 17.92 6.38
C ARG A 330 -6.75 17.81 4.93
N VAL A 331 -7.81 18.51 4.59
CA VAL A 331 -8.39 18.56 3.25
C VAL A 331 -8.49 20.02 2.82
N TRP A 332 -7.99 20.33 1.63
CA TRP A 332 -8.14 21.68 1.11
C TRP A 332 -9.60 21.94 0.70
N PRO A 333 -10.16 23.09 1.09
CA PRO A 333 -11.55 23.44 0.80
C PRO A 333 -11.79 23.68 -0.70
N GLU A 334 -13.06 23.81 -1.08
CA GLU A 334 -13.48 23.96 -2.49
C GLU A 334 -12.98 25.26 -3.14
N ASP A 335 -12.73 26.28 -2.35
CA ASP A 335 -12.27 27.60 -2.82
C ASP A 335 -10.74 27.75 -2.79
N GLN A 336 -10.00 26.67 -2.48
CA GLN A 336 -8.53 26.73 -2.36
C GLN A 336 -7.92 27.29 -3.66
N TYR A 337 -7.17 28.38 -3.53
CA TYR A 337 -6.57 29.11 -4.66
C TYR A 337 -7.55 29.50 -5.77
N GLY A 338 -8.82 29.71 -5.43
CA GLY A 338 -9.88 30.10 -6.35
C GLY A 338 -10.35 28.99 -7.30
N ARG A 339 -9.48 28.11 -7.77
CA ARG A 339 -9.79 26.98 -8.64
C ARG A 339 -10.30 25.75 -7.88
N GLY A 340 -9.91 25.62 -6.63
CA GLY A 340 -10.23 24.46 -5.82
C GLY A 340 -9.26 23.30 -6.02
N ASP A 341 -7.96 23.58 -6.12
CA ASP A 341 -6.94 22.56 -6.08
C ASP A 341 -7.09 21.69 -4.83
N LEU A 342 -6.80 20.39 -4.96
CA LEU A 342 -7.07 19.44 -3.90
C LEU A 342 -5.77 18.84 -3.34
N PHE A 343 -5.70 18.80 -2.02
CA PHE A 343 -4.72 18.11 -1.22
C PHE A 343 -5.43 17.41 -0.06
N VAL A 344 -5.08 16.18 0.20
CA VAL A 344 -5.64 15.34 1.28
C VAL A 344 -4.51 14.74 2.08
N ASN A 345 -4.63 14.77 3.41
CA ASN A 345 -3.62 14.26 4.31
C ASN A 345 -4.27 13.64 5.55
N PHE A 346 -3.88 12.43 5.92
CA PHE A 346 -4.05 11.93 7.27
C PHE A 346 -3.03 12.65 8.15
N ALA A 347 -3.50 13.70 8.81
CA ALA A 347 -2.67 14.62 9.61
C ALA A 347 -2.57 14.11 11.06
N THR A 348 -1.89 13.00 11.24
CA THR A 348 -1.78 12.24 12.49
C THR A 348 -1.53 13.10 13.73
N THR A 349 -0.72 14.17 13.60
CA THR A 349 -0.38 15.09 14.70
C THR A 349 -1.18 16.40 14.69
N LYS A 350 -2.33 16.45 13.99
CA LYS A 350 -3.13 17.69 13.90
C LYS A 350 -3.69 18.14 15.26
N THR A 351 -3.96 17.21 16.15
CA THR A 351 -4.62 17.47 17.45
C THR A 351 -3.75 17.15 18.67
N THR A 352 -2.56 16.55 18.45
CA THR A 352 -1.66 16.13 19.55
C THR A 352 -0.23 16.03 19.07
N ASP A 353 0.71 16.19 20.00
CA ASP A 353 2.14 15.90 19.75
C ASP A 353 2.38 14.38 19.68
N TRP A 354 3.46 13.99 19.00
CA TRP A 354 3.92 12.60 18.99
C TRP A 354 5.45 12.56 19.18
N THR A 355 5.90 11.84 20.20
CA THR A 355 7.32 11.71 20.48
C THR A 355 7.80 10.30 20.14
N PHE A 356 8.88 10.21 19.40
CA PHE A 356 9.62 8.98 19.15
C PHE A 356 10.80 8.92 20.10
N GLU A 357 10.82 7.89 20.94
CA GLU A 357 11.92 7.65 21.89
C GLU A 357 12.99 6.77 21.24
N PRO A 358 14.28 7.00 21.54
CA PRO A 358 15.38 6.19 21.03
C PRO A 358 15.24 4.72 21.44
N GLY A 359 15.45 3.82 20.48
CA GLY A 359 15.36 2.39 20.68
C GLY A 359 13.95 1.80 20.56
N GLU A 360 12.94 2.66 20.38
CA GLU A 360 11.56 2.25 20.15
C GLU A 360 11.20 2.34 18.65
N LYS A 361 10.31 1.48 18.20
CA LYS A 361 9.77 1.45 16.83
C LYS A 361 8.32 1.91 16.82
N TYR A 362 8.02 2.85 15.95
CA TYR A 362 6.68 3.39 15.74
C TYR A 362 6.19 3.06 14.35
N THR A 363 4.91 2.74 14.19
CA THR A 363 4.39 2.27 12.90
C THR A 363 3.06 2.94 12.57
N LEU A 364 2.92 3.33 11.30
CA LEU A 364 1.66 3.72 10.67
C LEU A 364 1.36 2.75 9.52
N LYS A 365 0.08 2.40 9.37
CA LYS A 365 -0.40 1.51 8.32
C LYS A 365 -1.51 2.20 7.53
N TYR A 366 -1.34 2.26 6.22
CA TYR A 366 -2.34 2.78 5.31
C TYR A 366 -2.62 1.79 4.20
N GLN A 367 -3.82 1.83 3.68
CA GLN A 367 -4.16 1.09 2.47
C GLN A 367 -4.82 2.06 1.48
N LEU A 368 -4.40 1.99 0.22
CA LEU A 368 -4.97 2.77 -0.87
C LEU A 368 -5.59 1.83 -1.89
N ILE A 369 -6.86 2.03 -2.21
CA ILE A 369 -7.49 1.36 -3.36
C ILE A 369 -7.61 2.39 -4.46
N VAL A 370 -6.86 2.17 -5.54
CA VAL A 370 -6.87 3.02 -6.73
C VAL A 370 -7.81 2.40 -7.77
N TYR A 371 -8.70 3.20 -8.34
CA TYR A 371 -9.75 2.67 -9.20
C TYR A 371 -10.11 3.59 -10.38
N ASP A 372 -10.59 2.97 -11.45
CA ASP A 372 -11.37 3.62 -12.51
C ASP A 372 -12.87 3.56 -12.16
N GLY A 373 -13.63 4.60 -12.50
CA GLY A 373 -15.04 4.74 -12.16
C GLY A 373 -15.27 5.41 -10.81
N THR A 374 -16.31 5.03 -10.09
CA THR A 374 -16.74 5.61 -8.81
C THR A 374 -16.65 4.59 -7.67
N MET A 375 -16.52 5.06 -6.44
CA MET A 375 -16.50 4.25 -5.23
C MET A 375 -17.75 4.50 -4.40
N GLU A 376 -18.46 3.42 -4.05
CA GLU A 376 -19.61 3.46 -3.16
C GLU A 376 -19.18 3.40 -1.69
N THR A 377 -19.93 4.07 -0.80
CA THR A 377 -19.64 4.10 0.64
C THR A 377 -19.68 2.71 1.29
N THR A 378 -20.57 1.84 0.84
CA THR A 378 -20.67 0.46 1.31
C THR A 378 -19.43 -0.35 0.97
N THR A 379 -18.87 -0.15 -0.22
CA THR A 379 -17.61 -0.78 -0.65
C THR A 379 -16.44 -0.23 0.16
N ALA A 380 -16.38 1.08 0.39
CA ALA A 380 -15.34 1.71 1.20
C ALA A 380 -15.36 1.20 2.65
N GLU A 381 -16.54 1.06 3.24
CA GLU A 381 -16.69 0.52 4.60
C GLU A 381 -16.27 -0.95 4.69
N GLN A 382 -16.61 -1.77 3.69
CA GLN A 382 -16.18 -3.16 3.63
C GLN A 382 -14.66 -3.28 3.46
N ALA A 383 -14.07 -2.47 2.59
CA ALA A 383 -12.62 -2.42 2.39
C ALA A 383 -11.89 -2.02 3.68
N TRP A 384 -12.42 -1.05 4.43
CA TRP A 384 -11.82 -0.66 5.71
C TRP A 384 -11.90 -1.79 6.75
N LYS A 385 -13.02 -2.50 6.84
CA LYS A 385 -13.14 -3.66 7.74
C LYS A 385 -12.13 -4.76 7.41
N GLN A 386 -11.94 -5.05 6.12
CA GLN A 386 -10.94 -6.03 5.66
C GLN A 386 -9.50 -5.59 5.96
N PHE A 387 -9.23 -4.28 5.87
CA PHE A 387 -7.92 -3.74 6.22
C PHE A 387 -7.68 -3.77 7.73
N ALA A 388 -8.69 -3.46 8.54
CA ALA A 388 -8.63 -3.51 10.00
C ALA A 388 -8.53 -4.94 10.54
N GLU A 389 -9.21 -5.90 9.88
CA GLU A 389 -9.26 -7.31 10.25
C GLU A 389 -8.97 -8.18 9.02
N PRO A 390 -7.69 -8.36 8.66
CA PRO A 390 -7.30 -9.15 7.49
C PRO A 390 -7.76 -10.61 7.56
N LEU A 391 -8.07 -11.19 6.40
CA LEU A 391 -8.55 -12.56 6.31
C LEU A 391 -7.41 -13.56 6.47
N HIS A 392 -7.39 -14.24 7.60
CA HIS A 392 -6.43 -15.28 7.91
C HIS A 392 -7.08 -16.67 7.86
N TYR A 393 -6.35 -17.63 7.30
CA TYR A 393 -6.73 -19.03 7.27
C TYR A 393 -5.82 -19.86 8.18
N GLN A 394 -6.31 -21.01 8.60
CA GLN A 394 -5.55 -22.06 9.26
C GLN A 394 -5.83 -23.41 8.62
N LEU A 395 -4.95 -24.37 8.86
CA LEU A 395 -5.17 -25.75 8.45
C LEU A 395 -6.34 -26.30 9.27
N LYS A 396 -7.29 -26.96 8.62
CA LYS A 396 -8.37 -27.64 9.32
C LYS A 396 -7.80 -28.84 10.07
N PRO A 397 -8.12 -29.01 11.37
CA PRO A 397 -7.60 -30.11 12.19
C PRO A 397 -7.86 -31.49 11.63
#